data_4c35735805b6fede905b4b8015b2bada
#
_entry.id   4c35735805b6fede905b4b8015b2bada
#
_cell.length_a   1.000
_cell.length_b   1.000
_cell.length_c   1.000
_cell.angle_alpha   90.00
_cell.angle_beta   90.00
_cell.angle_gamma   90.00
#
_symmetry.space_group_name_H-M   'P 1'
#
loop_
_entity.id
_entity.type
_entity.pdbx_description
1 polymer ?
#
loop_
_entity_poly.entity_id
_entity_poly.type
_entity_poly.pdbx_seq_one_letter_code
_entity_poly.pdbx_strand_id
1 'polypeptide(L)'
;MYKKILLLIFLLFFFTKNNYGQENKIRISPNNLTATSSILIDVKEIGDYSIQLSDNLGEIIFIKNFKVLDKKLFAFKYNFKNLKKGNYTFEVIKKKKTITRLNLNKK
;
A
#
# COMPACT_ATOMS: atom_id res chain seq x y z
N MET A 1 -40.26 -9.96 16.73
CA MET A 1 -40.49 -9.36 15.42
C MET A 1 -39.54 -8.19 15.13
N TYR A 2 -39.50 -7.23 16.01
CA TYR A 2 -38.64 -6.05 15.77
C TYR A 2 -37.15 -6.34 15.75
N LYS A 3 -36.70 -7.34 16.48
CA LYS A 3 -35.29 -7.71 16.54
C LYS A 3 -34.78 -8.28 15.22
N LYS A 4 -35.59 -8.99 14.46
CA LYS A 4 -35.21 -9.55 13.17
C LYS A 4 -35.06 -8.47 12.09
N ILE A 5 -35.97 -7.49 12.12
CA ILE A 5 -35.92 -6.37 11.17
C ILE A 5 -34.68 -5.48 11.42
N LEU A 6 -34.38 -5.21 12.70
CA LEU A 6 -33.21 -4.45 13.08
C LEU A 6 -31.93 -5.15 12.67
N LEU A 7 -31.86 -6.47 12.81
CA LEU A 7 -30.70 -7.25 12.40
C LEU A 7 -30.50 -7.20 10.88
N LEU A 8 -31.57 -7.25 10.12
CA LEU A 8 -31.52 -7.18 8.66
C LEU A 8 -31.03 -5.81 8.18
N ILE A 9 -31.52 -4.75 8.78
CA ILE A 9 -31.06 -3.39 8.48
C ILE A 9 -29.58 -3.23 8.83
N PHE A 10 -29.16 -3.79 9.95
CA PHE A 10 -27.77 -3.74 10.38
C PHE A 10 -26.84 -4.48 9.40
N LEU A 11 -27.27 -5.64 8.91
CA LEU A 11 -26.52 -6.40 7.91
C LEU A 11 -26.40 -5.65 6.58
N LEU A 12 -27.47 -5.04 6.12
CA LEU A 12 -27.47 -4.23 4.91
C LEU A 12 -26.52 -3.04 5.03
N PHE A 13 -26.55 -2.40 6.18
CA PHE A 13 -25.66 -1.28 6.46
C PHE A 13 -24.18 -1.69 6.51
N PHE A 14 -23.92 -2.87 7.03
CA PHE A 14 -22.58 -3.43 7.09
C PHE A 14 -22.04 -3.74 5.69
N PHE A 15 -22.86 -4.29 4.80
CA PHE A 15 -22.45 -4.58 3.42
C PHE A 15 -22.15 -3.32 2.62
N THR A 16 -22.89 -2.25 2.83
CA THR A 16 -22.66 -1.01 2.10
C THR A 16 -21.32 -0.34 2.46
N LYS A 17 -20.79 -0.57 3.64
CA LYS A 17 -19.49 -0.03 4.04
C LYS A 17 -18.32 -0.71 3.35
N ASN A 18 -18.48 -1.94 2.92
CA ASN A 18 -17.37 -2.72 2.34
C ASN A 18 -17.18 -2.49 0.85
N ASN A 19 -18.10 -1.83 0.17
CA ASN A 19 -18.08 -1.78 -1.29
C ASN A 19 -17.45 -0.54 -1.89
N TYR A 20 -17.16 0.50 -1.13
CA TYR A 20 -16.78 1.79 -1.69
C TYR A 20 -15.65 2.45 -0.94
N GLY A 21 -14.64 1.72 -0.61
CA GLY A 21 -13.44 2.32 -0.09
C GLY A 21 -12.37 2.38 -1.16
N GLN A 22 -11.71 3.51 -1.30
CA GLN A 22 -10.43 3.53 -1.98
C GLN A 22 -9.50 2.60 -1.20
N GLU A 23 -8.90 1.62 -1.87
CA GLU A 23 -7.99 0.70 -1.20
C GLU A 23 -6.60 1.32 -1.06
N ASN A 24 -5.92 1.01 0.04
CA ASN A 24 -4.49 1.27 0.14
C ASN A 24 -3.77 0.31 -0.79
N LYS A 25 -2.96 0.84 -1.70
CA LYS A 25 -2.36 0.02 -2.74
C LYS A 25 -1.02 0.58 -3.19
N ILE A 26 -0.07 -0.30 -3.46
CA ILE A 26 1.22 0.04 -4.05
C ILE A 26 1.25 -0.54 -5.46
N ARG A 27 1.61 0.28 -6.45
CA ARG A 27 1.76 -0.14 -7.85
C ARG A 27 3.12 0.25 -8.36
N ILE A 28 3.68 -0.53 -9.28
CA ILE A 28 4.98 -0.28 -9.89
C ILE A 28 4.81 -0.28 -11.41
N SER A 29 5.35 0.74 -12.07
CA SER A 29 5.26 0.85 -13.52
C SER A 29 6.58 1.45 -14.08
N PRO A 30 7.22 0.75 -15.00
CA PRO A 30 7.03 -0.63 -15.44
C PRO A 30 7.43 -1.63 -14.35
N ASN A 31 6.82 -2.81 -14.37
CA ASN A 31 7.03 -3.83 -13.34
C ASN A 31 8.06 -4.88 -13.77
N ASN A 32 9.24 -4.44 -14.17
CA ASN A 32 10.31 -5.36 -14.58
C ASN A 32 11.54 -5.33 -13.66
N LEU A 33 11.64 -4.39 -12.75
CA LEU A 33 12.67 -4.27 -11.72
C LEU A 33 14.13 -4.25 -12.26
N THR A 34 14.32 -3.92 -13.53
CA THR A 34 15.65 -3.92 -14.14
C THR A 34 16.27 -2.53 -14.20
N ALA A 35 15.46 -1.50 -14.02
CA ALA A 35 15.88 -0.11 -14.13
C ALA A 35 15.01 0.75 -13.21
N THR A 36 14.90 2.02 -13.55
CA THR A 36 14.06 2.94 -12.79
C THR A 36 12.57 2.70 -13.09
N SER A 37 11.79 2.58 -12.06
CA SER A 37 10.34 2.43 -12.15
C SER A 37 9.67 3.49 -11.29
N SER A 38 8.43 3.82 -11.65
CA SER A 38 7.57 4.69 -10.83
C SER A 38 6.85 3.85 -9.79
N ILE A 39 6.96 4.26 -8.54
CA ILE A 39 6.23 3.64 -7.43
C ILE A 39 5.03 4.53 -7.15
N LEU A 40 3.84 3.95 -7.28
CA LEU A 40 2.58 4.67 -7.10
C LEU A 40 1.89 4.13 -5.85
N ILE A 41 1.57 5.02 -4.93
CA ILE A 41 0.96 4.65 -3.65
C ILE A 41 -0.40 5.32 -3.57
N ASP A 42 -1.46 4.51 -3.56
CA ASP A 42 -2.82 4.94 -3.33
C ASP A 42 -3.16 4.73 -1.85
N VAL A 43 -3.69 5.75 -1.19
CA VAL A 43 -4.07 5.66 0.22
C VAL A 43 -5.48 6.19 0.42
N LYS A 44 -6.15 5.70 1.47
CA LYS A 44 -7.53 6.09 1.79
C LYS A 44 -7.62 7.47 2.42
N GLU A 45 -6.60 7.88 3.15
CA GLU A 45 -6.66 9.09 3.96
C GLU A 45 -5.48 10.00 3.65
N ILE A 46 -5.67 11.30 3.83
CA ILE A 46 -4.55 12.24 3.81
C ILE A 46 -3.75 12.10 5.11
N GLY A 47 -2.51 12.53 5.09
CA GLY A 47 -1.65 12.51 6.28
C GLY A 47 -0.22 12.13 5.97
N ASP A 48 0.50 11.81 7.03
CA ASP A 48 1.92 11.47 6.97
C ASP A 48 2.10 9.95 6.92
N TYR A 49 2.96 9.52 6.01
CA TYR A 49 3.23 8.11 5.74
C TYR A 49 4.71 7.88 5.59
N SER A 50 5.11 6.62 5.65
CA SER A 50 6.42 6.19 5.17
C SER A 50 6.27 4.94 4.32
N ILE A 51 7.19 4.75 3.38
CA ILE A 51 7.32 3.51 2.64
C ILE A 51 8.70 2.95 2.88
N GLN A 52 8.78 1.65 3.11
CA GLN A 52 10.07 0.96 3.26
C GLN A 52 10.16 -0.22 2.33
N LEU A 53 11.37 -0.47 1.84
CA LEU A 53 11.71 -1.64 1.05
C LEU A 53 12.60 -2.53 1.91
N SER A 54 12.25 -3.79 2.06
CA SER A 54 13.03 -4.76 2.80
C SER A 54 13.30 -6.00 1.95
N ASP A 55 14.37 -6.72 2.28
CA ASP A 55 14.73 -7.97 1.61
C ASP A 55 14.01 -9.16 2.28
N ASN A 56 14.29 -10.38 1.80
CA ASN A 56 13.65 -11.58 2.33
C ASN A 56 14.10 -11.95 3.75
N LEU A 57 15.15 -11.33 4.24
CA LEU A 57 15.61 -11.50 5.63
C LEU A 57 15.06 -10.44 6.56
N GLY A 58 14.24 -9.53 6.05
CA GLY A 58 13.66 -8.45 6.83
C GLY A 58 14.56 -7.24 6.99
N GLU A 59 15.71 -7.22 6.33
CA GLU A 59 16.61 -6.07 6.38
C GLU A 59 16.07 -4.93 5.55
N ILE A 60 15.99 -3.74 6.14
CA ILE A 60 15.47 -2.55 5.48
C ILE A 60 16.54 -1.96 4.57
N ILE A 61 16.24 -1.85 3.29
CA ILE A 61 17.13 -1.33 2.26
C ILE A 61 16.90 0.17 2.05
N PHE A 62 15.64 0.61 2.17
CA PHE A 62 15.24 1.95 1.79
C PHE A 62 14.02 2.36 2.59
N ILE A 63 14.01 3.61 3.07
CA ILE A 63 12.86 4.23 3.73
C ILE A 63 12.68 5.63 3.15
N LYS A 64 11.43 5.98 2.86
CA LYS A 64 11.06 7.33 2.44
C LYS A 64 9.83 7.77 3.19
N ASN A 65 9.92 8.94 3.83
CA ASN A 65 8.77 9.59 4.43
C ASN A 65 8.08 10.46 3.39
N PHE A 66 6.76 10.47 3.40
CA PHE A 66 6.00 11.30 2.46
C PHE A 66 4.70 11.76 3.09
N LYS A 67 4.14 12.82 2.51
CA LYS A 67 2.89 13.41 2.95
C LYS A 67 1.90 13.38 1.81
N VAL A 68 0.69 12.92 2.09
CA VAL A 68 -0.42 12.92 1.13
C VAL A 68 -1.39 14.01 1.54
N LEU A 69 -1.64 14.96 0.64
CA LEU A 69 -2.44 16.14 0.95
C LEU A 69 -3.88 15.99 0.46
N ASP A 70 -4.14 16.09 -0.83
CA ASP A 70 -5.51 16.16 -1.32
C ASP A 70 -5.89 15.01 -2.26
N LYS A 71 -4.96 14.51 -3.05
CA LYS A 71 -5.27 13.52 -4.09
C LYS A 71 -5.22 12.07 -3.61
N LYS A 72 -4.78 11.83 -2.39
CA LYS A 72 -4.63 10.48 -1.81
C LYS A 72 -3.74 9.57 -2.66
N LEU A 73 -2.86 10.17 -3.46
CA LEU A 73 -1.91 9.48 -4.30
C LEU A 73 -0.54 10.11 -4.12
N PHE A 74 0.47 9.26 -3.99
CA PHE A 74 1.86 9.69 -3.96
C PHE A 74 2.66 8.86 -4.96
N ALA A 75 3.58 9.48 -5.67
CA ALA A 75 4.42 8.81 -6.66
C ALA A 75 5.87 9.23 -6.51
N PHE A 76 6.78 8.29 -6.67
CA PHE A 76 8.21 8.56 -6.74
C PHE A 76 8.88 7.53 -7.63
N LYS A 77 10.11 7.83 -8.04
CA LYS A 77 10.90 6.91 -8.86
C LYS A 77 11.93 6.19 -8.01
N TYR A 78 12.12 4.91 -8.29
CA TYR A 78 13.12 4.10 -7.63
C TYR A 78 13.89 3.30 -8.66
N ASN A 79 15.23 3.28 -8.53
CA ASN A 79 16.09 2.53 -9.44
C ASN A 79 16.42 1.17 -8.83
N PHE A 80 15.87 0.11 -9.43
CA PHE A 80 16.07 -1.26 -8.98
C PHE A 80 17.35 -1.92 -9.54
N LYS A 81 18.10 -1.22 -10.38
CA LYS A 81 19.25 -1.80 -11.09
C LYS A 81 20.26 -2.47 -10.18
N ASN A 82 20.54 -1.86 -9.03
CA ASN A 82 21.58 -2.32 -8.12
C ASN A 82 21.10 -3.32 -7.08
N LEU A 83 19.81 -3.67 -7.06
CA LEU A 83 19.33 -4.70 -6.17
C LEU A 83 19.73 -6.08 -6.67
N LYS A 84 20.18 -6.94 -5.74
CA LYS A 84 20.47 -8.33 -6.04
C LYS A 84 19.19 -9.09 -6.37
N LYS A 85 19.34 -10.19 -7.10
CA LYS A 85 18.21 -11.08 -7.38
C LYS A 85 17.62 -11.61 -6.07
N GLY A 86 16.32 -11.69 -5.98
CA GLY A 86 15.65 -12.18 -4.79
C GLY A 86 14.30 -11.56 -4.54
N ASN A 87 13.74 -11.88 -3.39
CA ASN A 87 12.43 -11.39 -2.98
C ASN A 87 12.56 -10.15 -2.11
N TYR A 88 11.69 -9.19 -2.38
CA TYR A 88 11.65 -7.92 -1.66
C TYR A 88 10.21 -7.57 -1.33
N THR A 89 10.02 -6.69 -0.36
CA THR A 89 8.69 -6.24 0.04
C THR A 89 8.71 -4.72 0.23
N PHE A 90 7.79 -4.03 -0.44
CA PHE A 90 7.43 -2.66 -0.09
C PHE A 90 6.31 -2.68 0.95
N GLU A 91 6.44 -1.85 1.97
CA GLU A 91 5.40 -1.66 2.98
C GLU A 91 5.14 -0.18 3.16
N VAL A 92 3.87 0.21 3.13
CA VAL A 92 3.45 1.57 3.47
C VAL A 92 2.97 1.57 4.91
N ILE A 93 3.50 2.50 5.69
CA ILE A 93 3.31 2.56 7.13
C ILE A 93 2.68 3.90 7.49
N LYS A 94 1.64 3.85 8.31
CA LYS A 94 0.99 5.02 8.91
C LYS A 94 0.83 4.77 10.40
N LYS A 95 1.31 5.72 11.22
CA LYS A 95 1.23 5.63 12.68
C LYS A 95 1.77 4.30 13.22
N LYS A 96 2.94 3.89 12.73
CA LYS A 96 3.62 2.64 13.10
C LYS A 96 2.87 1.36 12.70
N LYS A 97 1.86 1.48 11.84
CA LYS A 97 1.10 0.33 11.34
C LYS A 97 1.31 0.16 9.85
N THR A 98 1.60 -1.05 9.41
CA THR A 98 1.63 -1.39 7.99
C THR A 98 0.20 -1.40 7.46
N ILE A 99 -0.08 -0.57 6.46
CA ILE A 99 -1.42 -0.47 5.87
C ILE A 99 -1.54 -1.19 4.54
N THR A 100 -0.42 -1.41 3.85
CA THR A 100 -0.42 -2.17 2.60
C THR A 100 0.98 -2.68 2.32
N ARG A 101 1.07 -3.78 1.58
CA ARG A 101 2.33 -4.42 1.17
C ARG A 101 2.29 -4.81 -0.29
N LEU A 102 3.46 -4.81 -0.91
CA LEU A 102 3.64 -5.35 -2.25
C LEU A 102 4.90 -6.22 -2.26
N ASN A 103 4.74 -7.49 -2.56
CA ASN A 103 5.86 -8.41 -2.69
C ASN A 103 6.42 -8.35 -4.11
N LEU A 104 7.74 -8.35 -4.21
CA LEU A 104 8.46 -8.25 -5.45
C LEU A 104 9.44 -9.39 -5.58
N ASN A 105 9.68 -9.83 -6.81
CA ASN A 105 10.73 -10.79 -7.11
C ASN A 105 11.61 -10.21 -8.21
N LYS A 106 12.87 -9.95 -7.89
CA LYS A 106 13.86 -9.51 -8.87
C LYS A 106 14.58 -10.72 -9.45
N LYS A 107 14.43 -10.88 -10.73
CA LYS A 107 15.02 -12.00 -11.48
C LYS A 107 16.40 -11.66 -12.06
#